data_89915d4802a0b6ed6300a198060a13f1
#
_entry.id   89915d4802a0b6ed6300a198060a13f1
#
_cell.length_a   1.000
_cell.length_b   1.000
_cell.length_c   1.000
_cell.angle_alpha   90.00
_cell.angle_beta   90.00
_cell.angle_gamma   90.00
#
_symmetry.space_group_name_H-M   'P 1'
#
loop_
_entity.id
_entity.type
_entity.pdbx_description
1 polymer ?
#
loop_
_entity_poly.entity_id
_entity_poly.type
_entity_poly.pdbx_seq_one_letter_code
_entity_poly.pdbx_strand_id
1 'polypeptide(L)'
;TTRYKGLLIWKSDKPNIVRVDSNGKVTALKKGSATITCSLGNVSCHTYVNVITDSYTGKATDFSMLTATGKQRTYRLFKQNAHNYPRYNSYLAWHGCATCSLATVLGAYNDNYSGILPSSVIDGVEKQFTSNKDWTREHVNHSLRGQMPLSLYGISSILKSSGVDNNYVRTYTDSEAKHDIISHLKTGNSIIFEVRQKNSRTGKRTKRWTNSYHTMVLLGVLTNGKVLLCDSVDRSWYNGGQRLKIVDLSDIMEYMFPWTSFSESMYYNGASSDGGYIKIYEIS
;
A
#
# COMPACT_ATOMS: atom_id res chain seq x y z
N THR A 1 -11.19 33.52 10.51
CA THR A 1 -11.94 32.27 10.21
C THR A 1 -13.27 32.16 10.96
N THR A 2 -13.59 33.09 11.86
CA THR A 2 -14.84 33.06 12.66
C THR A 2 -16.02 33.80 12.00
N ARG A 3 -15.78 34.58 10.97
CA ARG A 3 -16.78 35.50 10.38
C ARG A 3 -17.95 34.82 9.65
N TYR A 4 -17.79 33.56 9.25
CA TYR A 4 -18.78 32.82 8.44
C TYR A 4 -19.30 31.55 9.10
N LYS A 5 -18.94 31.29 10.36
CA LYS A 5 -19.23 30.01 11.03
C LYS A 5 -20.70 29.65 11.11
N GLY A 6 -21.58 30.66 11.22
CA GLY A 6 -23.04 30.47 11.26
C GLY A 6 -23.73 30.39 9.89
N LEU A 7 -22.97 30.60 8.79
CA LEU A 7 -23.51 30.61 7.42
C LEU A 7 -23.14 29.34 6.65
N LEU A 8 -22.26 28.52 7.21
CA LEU A 8 -21.83 27.25 6.59
C LEU A 8 -22.89 26.19 6.79
N ILE A 9 -23.30 25.58 5.68
CA ILE A 9 -24.24 24.46 5.69
C ILE A 9 -23.44 23.16 5.49
N TRP A 10 -23.53 22.28 6.48
CA TRP A 10 -22.88 20.99 6.47
C TRP A 10 -23.87 19.88 6.20
N LYS A 11 -23.53 18.95 5.32
CA LYS A 11 -24.39 17.82 4.95
C LYS A 11 -23.58 16.56 4.75
N SER A 12 -24.11 15.43 5.21
CA SER A 12 -23.66 14.10 4.86
C SER A 12 -24.62 13.48 3.87
N ASP A 13 -24.11 12.84 2.83
CA ASP A 13 -24.93 12.06 1.87
C ASP A 13 -25.46 10.75 2.51
N LYS A 14 -24.78 10.27 3.57
CA LYS A 14 -25.15 9.05 4.31
C LYS A 14 -25.07 9.28 5.83
N PRO A 15 -26.02 10.02 6.42
CA PRO A 15 -25.97 10.42 7.83
C PRO A 15 -26.08 9.25 8.81
N ASN A 16 -26.50 8.08 8.36
CA ASN A 16 -26.50 6.82 9.13
C ASN A 16 -25.10 6.14 9.20
N ILE A 17 -24.19 6.55 8.34
CA ILE A 17 -22.78 6.08 8.34
C ILE A 17 -21.89 7.12 9.01
N VAL A 18 -22.01 8.35 8.56
CA VAL A 18 -21.26 9.50 9.08
C VAL A 18 -22.21 10.67 9.28
N ARG A 19 -22.28 11.20 10.48
CA ARG A 19 -23.02 12.42 10.81
C ARG A 19 -22.07 13.60 10.84
N VAL A 20 -22.55 14.75 10.39
CA VAL A 20 -21.89 16.04 10.57
C VAL A 20 -22.86 16.99 11.25
N ASP A 21 -22.38 17.77 12.23
CA ASP A 21 -23.18 18.80 12.90
C ASP A 21 -23.03 20.18 12.24
N SER A 22 -23.78 21.16 12.71
CA SER A 22 -23.77 22.54 12.20
C SER A 22 -22.42 23.25 12.36
N ASN A 23 -21.53 22.74 13.21
CA ASN A 23 -20.18 23.26 13.41
C ASN A 23 -19.11 22.54 12.55
N GLY A 24 -19.54 21.58 11.72
CA GLY A 24 -18.65 20.78 10.89
C GLY A 24 -17.97 19.63 11.64
N LYS A 25 -18.41 19.29 12.88
CA LYS A 25 -17.89 18.14 13.60
C LYS A 25 -18.45 16.85 12.98
N VAL A 26 -17.57 16.04 12.48
CA VAL A 26 -17.87 14.74 11.84
C VAL A 26 -17.85 13.64 12.91
N THR A 27 -18.89 12.80 12.93
CA THR A 27 -19.02 11.65 13.83
C THR A 27 -19.28 10.38 13.01
N ALA A 28 -18.40 9.40 13.15
CA ALA A 28 -18.55 8.07 12.56
C ALA A 28 -19.59 7.27 13.39
N LEU A 29 -20.57 6.66 12.71
CA LEU A 29 -21.65 5.90 13.34
C LEU A 29 -21.62 4.41 12.97
N LYS A 30 -21.29 4.10 11.73
CA LYS A 30 -21.32 2.74 11.19
C LYS A 30 -20.24 2.58 10.14
N LYS A 31 -19.72 1.36 9.98
CA LYS A 31 -18.81 1.01 8.90
C LYS A 31 -19.40 1.35 7.54
N GLY A 32 -18.61 2.00 6.69
CA GLY A 32 -18.99 2.41 5.35
C GLY A 32 -18.37 3.73 4.94
N SER A 33 -18.79 4.27 3.82
CA SER A 33 -18.25 5.51 3.26
C SER A 33 -19.36 6.54 3.08
N ALA A 34 -19.04 7.80 3.33
CA ALA A 34 -19.94 8.93 3.12
C ALA A 34 -19.17 10.14 2.60
N THR A 35 -19.87 11.02 1.88
CA THR A 35 -19.37 12.32 1.47
C THR A 35 -19.93 13.39 2.41
N ILE A 36 -19.04 14.21 2.96
CA ILE A 36 -19.40 15.40 3.72
C ILE A 36 -19.24 16.62 2.82
N THR A 37 -20.30 17.36 2.66
CA THR A 37 -20.31 18.60 1.89
C THR A 37 -20.44 19.79 2.85
N CYS A 38 -19.63 20.82 2.62
CA CYS A 38 -19.75 22.14 3.22
C CYS A 38 -20.08 23.15 2.15
N SER A 39 -21.12 23.96 2.34
CA SER A 39 -21.53 24.97 1.38
C SER A 39 -21.72 26.33 2.04
N LEU A 40 -21.46 27.39 1.26
CA LEU A 40 -21.71 28.79 1.58
C LEU A 40 -22.29 29.47 0.34
N GLY A 41 -23.57 29.76 0.34
CA GLY A 41 -24.28 30.25 -0.84
C GLY A 41 -24.15 29.24 -2.01
N ASN A 42 -23.66 29.69 -3.15
CA ASN A 42 -23.48 28.86 -4.36
C ASN A 42 -22.11 28.12 -4.40
N VAL A 43 -21.26 28.30 -3.39
CA VAL A 43 -19.96 27.64 -3.33
C VAL A 43 -20.01 26.43 -2.39
N SER A 44 -19.51 25.31 -2.84
CA SER A 44 -19.41 24.12 -2.01
C SER A 44 -18.06 23.42 -2.15
N CYS A 45 -17.64 22.75 -1.08
CA CYS A 45 -16.55 21.80 -1.09
C CYS A 45 -17.00 20.50 -0.42
N HIS A 46 -16.31 19.42 -0.70
CA HIS A 46 -16.65 18.12 -0.14
C HIS A 46 -15.39 17.35 0.28
N THR A 47 -15.59 16.43 1.21
CA THR A 47 -14.57 15.46 1.60
C THR A 47 -15.18 14.08 1.75
N TYR A 48 -14.41 13.05 1.46
CA TYR A 48 -14.83 11.66 1.56
C TYR A 48 -14.36 11.07 2.88
N VAL A 49 -15.27 10.39 3.57
CA VAL A 49 -15.02 9.77 4.86
C VAL A 49 -15.28 8.28 4.76
N ASN A 50 -14.25 7.48 5.05
CA ASN A 50 -14.36 6.03 5.18
C ASN A 50 -14.33 5.67 6.66
N VAL A 51 -15.39 5.02 7.14
CA VAL A 51 -15.47 4.50 8.51
C VAL A 51 -15.08 3.04 8.51
N ILE A 52 -14.02 2.71 9.21
CA ILE A 52 -13.56 1.36 9.44
C ILE A 52 -13.57 1.07 10.95
N THR A 53 -13.67 -0.20 11.33
CA THR A 53 -13.59 -0.59 12.74
C THR A 53 -12.14 -0.77 13.16
N ASP A 54 -11.80 -0.35 14.38
CA ASP A 54 -10.45 -0.52 14.95
C ASP A 54 -10.03 -2.00 15.09
N SER A 55 -11.00 -2.89 15.19
CA SER A 55 -10.81 -4.33 15.21
C SER A 55 -11.25 -4.93 13.87
N TYR A 56 -10.41 -4.80 12.83
CA TYR A 56 -10.64 -5.54 11.60
C TYR A 56 -10.27 -7.01 11.81
N THR A 57 -11.24 -7.81 12.21
CA THR A 57 -11.09 -9.26 12.45
C THR A 57 -11.38 -10.10 11.20
N GLY A 58 -11.63 -9.46 10.06
CA GLY A 58 -12.10 -10.14 8.86
C GLY A 58 -11.01 -10.92 8.13
N LYS A 59 -11.35 -12.11 7.68
CA LYS A 59 -10.64 -12.84 6.60
C LYS A 59 -10.94 -12.21 5.23
N ALA A 60 -11.06 -10.87 5.14
CA ALA A 60 -11.41 -10.21 3.90
C ALA A 60 -10.37 -10.51 2.83
N THR A 61 -10.86 -10.89 1.68
CA THR A 61 -10.08 -10.98 0.45
C THR A 61 -9.99 -9.62 -0.24
N ASP A 62 -10.98 -8.76 -0.01
CA ASP A 62 -11.07 -7.44 -0.63
C ASP A 62 -11.32 -6.35 0.41
N PHE A 63 -10.74 -5.19 0.18
CA PHE A 63 -10.93 -3.97 0.94
C PHE A 63 -11.23 -2.82 -0.01
N SER A 64 -12.33 -2.11 0.21
CA SER A 64 -12.70 -0.95 -0.61
C SER A 64 -12.70 0.34 0.19
N MET A 65 -12.23 1.41 -0.43
CA MET A 65 -12.26 2.76 0.12
C MET A 65 -12.56 3.78 -0.98
N LEU A 66 -13.02 4.96 -0.58
CA LEU A 66 -13.11 6.11 -1.47
C LEU A 66 -11.79 6.87 -1.48
N THR A 67 -11.35 7.27 -2.67
CA THR A 67 -10.23 8.19 -2.84
C THR A 67 -10.65 9.62 -2.51
N ALA A 68 -9.70 10.54 -2.45
CA ALA A 68 -10.00 11.96 -2.28
C ALA A 68 -10.82 12.55 -3.43
N THR A 69 -10.76 11.94 -4.61
CA THR A 69 -11.57 12.31 -5.79
C THR A 69 -12.96 11.67 -5.79
N GLY A 70 -13.27 10.80 -4.80
CA GLY A 70 -14.55 10.10 -4.68
C GLY A 70 -14.65 8.81 -5.48
N LYS A 71 -13.61 8.41 -6.16
CA LYS A 71 -13.57 7.11 -6.84
C LYS A 71 -13.52 5.99 -5.81
N GLN A 72 -14.33 4.96 -5.96
CA GLN A 72 -14.19 3.75 -5.17
C GLN A 72 -13.00 2.95 -5.70
N ARG A 73 -12.06 2.63 -4.81
CA ARG A 73 -10.91 1.77 -5.10
C ARG A 73 -11.00 0.51 -4.27
N THR A 74 -10.89 -0.64 -4.92
CA THR A 74 -10.93 -1.96 -4.28
C THR A 74 -9.56 -2.62 -4.37
N TYR A 75 -9.03 -2.97 -3.22
CA TYR A 75 -7.78 -3.71 -3.09
C TYR A 75 -8.05 -5.16 -2.80
N ARG A 76 -7.49 -6.05 -3.59
CA ARG A 76 -7.47 -7.48 -3.28
C ARG A 76 -6.30 -7.79 -2.36
N LEU A 77 -6.59 -8.32 -1.18
CA LEU A 77 -5.61 -8.62 -0.15
C LEU A 77 -5.12 -10.06 -0.31
N PHE A 78 -4.01 -10.24 -0.97
CA PHE A 78 -3.44 -11.56 -1.23
C PHE A 78 -2.74 -12.13 0.00
N LYS A 79 -2.81 -13.48 0.12
CA LYS A 79 -2.08 -14.26 1.12
C LYS A 79 -0.98 -15.03 0.39
N GLN A 80 0.29 -14.67 0.60
CA GLN A 80 1.39 -15.28 -0.17
C GLN A 80 1.55 -16.78 0.06
N ASN A 81 1.16 -17.31 1.22
CA ASN A 81 1.22 -18.72 1.55
C ASN A 81 -0.13 -19.44 1.43
N ALA A 82 -1.01 -18.98 0.56
CA ALA A 82 -2.35 -19.57 0.40
C ALA A 82 -2.37 -20.94 -0.28
N HIS A 83 -1.27 -21.33 -0.93
CA HIS A 83 -1.13 -22.59 -1.67
C HIS A 83 -2.16 -22.83 -2.80
N ASN A 84 -2.78 -21.76 -3.29
CA ASN A 84 -3.80 -21.79 -4.34
C ASN A 84 -3.40 -20.99 -5.59
N TYR A 85 -2.12 -20.70 -5.75
CA TYR A 85 -1.60 -20.01 -6.92
C TYR A 85 -1.09 -21.04 -7.95
N PRO A 86 -1.56 -20.99 -9.20
CA PRO A 86 -1.07 -21.90 -10.22
C PRO A 86 0.45 -21.78 -10.39
N ARG A 87 1.13 -22.91 -10.42
CA ARG A 87 2.57 -23.08 -10.72
C ARG A 87 3.57 -22.54 -9.70
N TYR A 88 3.22 -21.53 -8.86
CA TYR A 88 4.19 -20.81 -8.06
C TYR A 88 3.98 -20.90 -6.53
N ASN A 89 3.22 -21.86 -6.05
CA ASN A 89 2.86 -21.95 -4.63
C ASN A 89 4.06 -21.91 -3.67
N SER A 90 5.10 -22.72 -3.94
CA SER A 90 6.29 -22.78 -3.08
C SER A 90 7.09 -21.47 -3.14
N TYR A 91 7.24 -20.90 -4.32
CA TYR A 91 7.91 -19.62 -4.51
C TYR A 91 7.18 -18.50 -3.76
N LEU A 92 5.88 -18.37 -3.99
CA LEU A 92 5.07 -17.31 -3.38
C LEU A 92 5.02 -17.44 -1.86
N ALA A 93 4.98 -18.65 -1.32
CA ALA A 93 4.97 -18.86 0.12
C ALA A 93 6.21 -18.26 0.83
N TRP A 94 7.36 -18.29 0.18
CA TRP A 94 8.63 -17.83 0.76
C TRP A 94 9.04 -16.42 0.29
N HIS A 95 8.70 -16.06 -0.98
CA HIS A 95 9.21 -14.87 -1.64
C HIS A 95 8.11 -13.97 -2.22
N GLY A 96 6.84 -14.27 -1.93
CA GLY A 96 5.70 -13.64 -2.59
C GLY A 96 5.31 -12.25 -2.09
N CYS A 97 5.98 -11.67 -1.10
CA CYS A 97 5.57 -10.40 -0.51
C CYS A 97 5.54 -9.25 -1.53
N ALA A 98 6.60 -9.09 -2.31
CA ALA A 98 6.70 -8.07 -3.35
C ALA A 98 5.67 -8.30 -4.48
N THR A 99 5.54 -9.56 -4.91
CA THR A 99 4.60 -9.95 -5.97
C THR A 99 3.14 -9.76 -5.55
N CYS A 100 2.80 -10.10 -4.30
CA CYS A 100 1.47 -9.84 -3.74
C CYS A 100 1.18 -8.35 -3.61
N SER A 101 2.15 -7.56 -3.13
CA SER A 101 2.02 -6.11 -3.04
C SER A 101 1.81 -5.48 -4.41
N LEU A 102 2.57 -5.90 -5.42
CA LEU A 102 2.42 -5.44 -6.80
C LEU A 102 1.05 -5.83 -7.37
N ALA A 103 0.61 -7.08 -7.21
CA ALA A 103 -0.71 -7.52 -7.67
C ALA A 103 -1.86 -6.75 -6.99
N THR A 104 -1.74 -6.47 -5.69
CA THR A 104 -2.71 -5.67 -4.93
C THR A 104 -2.85 -4.27 -5.52
N VAL A 105 -1.73 -3.62 -5.85
CA VAL A 105 -1.74 -2.25 -6.40
C VAL A 105 -2.17 -2.25 -7.87
N LEU A 106 -1.65 -3.13 -8.70
CA LEU A 106 -2.05 -3.20 -10.11
C LEU A 106 -3.56 -3.38 -10.27
N GLY A 107 -4.15 -4.33 -9.54
CA GLY A 107 -5.58 -4.58 -9.61
C GLY A 107 -6.46 -3.45 -9.06
N ALA A 108 -5.90 -2.61 -8.19
CA ALA A 108 -6.63 -1.49 -7.58
C ALA A 108 -6.52 -0.18 -8.38
N TYR A 109 -5.49 -0.02 -9.20
CA TYR A 109 -5.20 1.22 -9.92
C TYR A 109 -5.41 1.14 -11.42
N ASN A 110 -5.48 -0.05 -11.99
CA ASN A 110 -5.71 -0.24 -13.43
C ASN A 110 -6.73 -1.36 -13.66
N ASP A 111 -7.87 -1.02 -14.21
CA ASP A 111 -9.00 -1.93 -14.43
C ASP A 111 -8.63 -3.12 -15.34
N ASN A 112 -7.65 -2.94 -16.24
CA ASN A 112 -7.12 -4.04 -17.07
C ASN A 112 -6.48 -5.16 -16.24
N TYR A 113 -6.14 -4.88 -14.99
CA TYR A 113 -5.53 -5.82 -14.05
C TYR A 113 -6.46 -6.20 -12.89
N SER A 114 -7.75 -5.86 -12.93
CA SER A 114 -8.71 -6.11 -11.83
C SER A 114 -8.78 -7.56 -11.37
N GLY A 115 -8.53 -8.51 -12.27
CA GLY A 115 -8.47 -9.96 -11.98
C GLY A 115 -7.08 -10.54 -11.77
N ILE A 116 -6.02 -9.70 -11.72
CA ILE A 116 -4.64 -10.19 -11.65
C ILE A 116 -4.39 -11.00 -10.39
N LEU A 117 -3.60 -12.07 -10.53
CA LEU A 117 -3.10 -12.87 -9.42
C LEU A 117 -1.59 -12.67 -9.27
N PRO A 118 -1.01 -12.89 -8.08
CA PRO A 118 0.45 -12.89 -7.90
C PRO A 118 1.19 -13.80 -8.88
N SER A 119 0.64 -14.97 -9.19
CA SER A 119 1.19 -15.87 -10.23
C SER A 119 1.18 -15.25 -11.62
N SER A 120 0.15 -14.50 -11.98
CA SER A 120 0.06 -13.79 -13.27
C SER A 120 1.07 -12.65 -13.36
N VAL A 121 1.39 -12.00 -12.23
CA VAL A 121 2.46 -11.00 -12.16
C VAL A 121 3.80 -11.63 -12.52
N ILE A 122 4.10 -12.82 -11.98
CA ILE A 122 5.33 -13.55 -12.30
C ILE A 122 5.39 -13.86 -13.80
N ASP A 123 4.31 -14.38 -14.35
CA ASP A 123 4.22 -14.69 -15.79
C ASP A 123 4.41 -13.44 -16.67
N GLY A 124 3.81 -12.32 -16.27
CA GLY A 124 3.92 -11.04 -16.97
C GLY A 124 5.33 -10.46 -16.91
N VAL A 125 5.94 -10.52 -15.75
CA VAL A 125 7.33 -10.13 -15.51
C VAL A 125 8.25 -10.96 -16.38
N GLU A 126 8.09 -12.27 -16.38
CA GLU A 126 8.88 -13.20 -17.19
C GLU A 126 8.81 -12.86 -18.69
N LYS A 127 7.61 -12.55 -19.21
CA LYS A 127 7.42 -12.15 -20.61
C LYS A 127 8.07 -10.81 -20.96
N GLN A 128 7.92 -9.80 -20.10
CA GLN A 128 8.53 -8.49 -20.31
C GLN A 128 10.05 -8.59 -20.31
N PHE A 129 10.57 -9.43 -19.47
CA PHE A 129 11.99 -9.56 -19.27
C PHE A 129 12.66 -10.42 -20.34
N THR A 130 12.00 -11.40 -20.91
CA THR A 130 12.49 -12.13 -22.06
C THR A 130 12.58 -11.28 -23.32
N SER A 131 11.80 -10.20 -23.41
CA SER A 131 11.82 -9.28 -24.56
C SER A 131 12.84 -8.15 -24.42
N ASN A 132 13.34 -7.85 -23.21
CA ASN A 132 14.26 -6.76 -22.94
C ASN A 132 15.60 -7.28 -22.42
N LYS A 133 16.61 -7.34 -23.32
CA LYS A 133 17.86 -8.07 -23.11
C LYS A 133 18.71 -7.61 -21.91
N ASP A 134 18.55 -6.35 -21.46
CA ASP A 134 19.46 -5.74 -20.50
C ASP A 134 19.05 -5.98 -19.03
N TRP A 135 17.84 -6.46 -18.81
CA TRP A 135 17.30 -6.50 -17.45
C TRP A 135 17.01 -7.88 -16.90
N THR A 136 17.15 -8.93 -17.68
CA THR A 136 16.26 -10.06 -17.49
C THR A 136 16.83 -11.45 -17.53
N ARG A 137 17.88 -11.70 -18.26
CA ARG A 137 18.36 -13.07 -18.42
C ARG A 137 18.77 -13.71 -17.09
N GLU A 138 19.43 -12.96 -16.22
CA GLU A 138 19.83 -13.47 -14.92
C GLU A 138 18.66 -13.52 -13.93
N HIS A 139 17.75 -12.55 -13.98
CA HIS A 139 16.54 -12.51 -13.14
C HIS A 139 15.55 -13.61 -13.50
N VAL A 140 15.27 -13.84 -14.78
CA VAL A 140 14.37 -14.91 -15.22
C VAL A 140 14.94 -16.28 -14.89
N ASN A 141 16.22 -16.51 -15.07
CA ASN A 141 16.86 -17.75 -14.67
C ASN A 141 16.89 -17.96 -13.15
N HIS A 142 17.01 -16.88 -12.40
CA HIS A 142 16.92 -16.91 -10.92
C HIS A 142 15.48 -17.02 -10.44
N SER A 143 14.51 -16.41 -11.13
CA SER A 143 13.08 -16.49 -10.79
C SER A 143 12.54 -17.90 -10.92
N LEU A 144 12.89 -18.60 -11.98
CA LEU A 144 12.54 -20.00 -12.19
C LEU A 144 13.11 -20.93 -11.09
N ARG A 145 14.15 -20.48 -10.38
CA ARG A 145 14.75 -21.16 -9.22
C ARG A 145 14.26 -20.66 -7.86
N GLY A 146 13.22 -19.83 -7.81
CA GLY A 146 12.70 -19.26 -6.57
C GLY A 146 13.46 -18.06 -6.05
N GLN A 147 14.20 -17.35 -6.88
CA GLN A 147 15.01 -16.19 -6.53
C GLN A 147 14.61 -14.92 -7.28
N MET A 148 13.33 -14.67 -7.51
CA MET A 148 12.88 -13.39 -8.07
C MET A 148 12.74 -12.35 -6.95
N PRO A 149 13.74 -11.51 -6.68
CA PRO A 149 13.56 -10.36 -5.83
C PRO A 149 12.92 -9.26 -6.68
N LEU A 150 11.69 -8.92 -6.42
CA LEU A 150 11.13 -7.68 -6.88
C LEU A 150 11.62 -6.59 -5.92
N SER A 151 12.70 -5.92 -6.27
CA SER A 151 13.13 -4.71 -5.59
C SER A 151 12.10 -3.59 -5.76
N LEU A 152 12.12 -2.57 -4.91
CA LEU A 152 11.24 -1.41 -5.08
C LEU A 152 11.47 -0.73 -6.44
N TYR A 153 12.71 -0.70 -6.93
CA TYR A 153 13.01 -0.21 -8.27
C TYR A 153 12.29 -1.03 -9.35
N GLY A 154 12.36 -2.35 -9.26
CA GLY A 154 11.68 -3.26 -10.20
C GLY A 154 10.16 -3.12 -10.11
N ILE A 155 9.59 -3.05 -8.92
CA ILE A 155 8.17 -2.79 -8.70
C ILE A 155 7.75 -1.48 -9.35
N SER A 156 8.49 -0.39 -9.11
CA SER A 156 8.24 0.93 -9.72
C SER A 156 8.25 0.87 -11.24
N SER A 157 9.22 0.18 -11.83
CA SER A 157 9.33 0.01 -13.28
C SER A 157 8.16 -0.78 -13.87
N ILE A 158 7.74 -1.88 -13.22
CA ILE A 158 6.59 -2.68 -13.66
C ILE A 158 5.31 -1.87 -13.56
N LEU A 159 5.08 -1.14 -12.48
CA LEU A 159 3.93 -0.26 -12.34
C LEU A 159 3.84 0.75 -13.48
N LYS A 160 4.94 1.44 -13.79
CA LYS A 160 5.00 2.40 -14.90
C LYS A 160 4.70 1.76 -16.24
N SER A 161 5.33 0.63 -16.55
CA SER A 161 5.08 -0.09 -17.81
C SER A 161 3.66 -0.67 -17.90
N SER A 162 3.00 -0.84 -16.77
CA SER A 162 1.61 -1.28 -16.66
C SER A 162 0.61 -0.12 -16.60
N GLY A 163 1.04 1.11 -16.87
CA GLY A 163 0.17 2.29 -16.87
C GLY A 163 -0.26 2.77 -15.47
N VAL A 164 0.48 2.42 -14.43
CA VAL A 164 0.25 2.93 -13.07
C VAL A 164 1.34 3.94 -12.72
N ASP A 165 0.95 5.21 -12.60
CA ASP A 165 1.88 6.28 -12.27
C ASP A 165 2.40 6.14 -10.85
N ASN A 166 3.71 6.39 -10.68
CA ASN A 166 4.34 6.26 -9.39
C ASN A 166 5.66 7.04 -9.28
N ASN A 167 6.05 7.37 -8.05
CA ASN A 167 7.33 7.97 -7.71
C ASN A 167 8.06 7.14 -6.66
N TYR A 168 9.24 6.66 -7.00
CA TYR A 168 10.12 5.95 -6.09
C TYR A 168 11.01 6.92 -5.31
N VAL A 169 10.72 7.10 -4.01
CA VAL A 169 11.48 7.94 -3.09
C VAL A 169 12.59 7.11 -2.45
N ARG A 170 13.85 7.44 -2.78
CA ARG A 170 15.03 6.66 -2.36
C ARG A 170 15.66 7.18 -1.09
N THR A 171 15.81 8.50 -0.99
CA THR A 171 16.49 9.17 0.12
C THR A 171 15.52 10.06 0.88
N TYR A 172 15.59 10.03 2.19
CA TYR A 172 14.74 10.84 3.08
C TYR A 172 15.30 10.85 4.50
N THR A 173 14.93 11.83 5.28
CA THR A 173 15.02 11.76 6.74
C THR A 173 13.72 11.17 7.29
N ASP A 174 13.74 10.65 8.53
CA ASP A 174 12.54 10.07 9.17
C ASP A 174 11.37 11.08 9.23
N SER A 175 11.66 12.36 9.49
CA SER A 175 10.65 13.41 9.57
C SER A 175 10.03 13.73 8.21
N GLU A 176 10.86 13.83 7.17
CA GLU A 176 10.40 14.04 5.79
C GLU A 176 9.54 12.88 5.32
N ALA A 177 10.01 11.64 5.50
CA ALA A 177 9.27 10.45 5.11
C ALA A 177 7.93 10.37 5.83
N LYS A 178 7.89 10.63 7.15
CA LYS A 178 6.63 10.60 7.92
C LYS A 178 5.63 11.62 7.38
N HIS A 179 6.06 12.84 7.12
CA HIS A 179 5.21 13.88 6.57
C HIS A 179 4.72 13.53 5.16
N ASP A 180 5.62 13.12 4.28
CA ASP A 180 5.32 12.77 2.89
C ASP A 180 4.36 11.57 2.81
N ILE A 181 4.63 10.50 3.55
CA ILE A 181 3.77 9.30 3.62
C ILE A 181 2.36 9.67 4.07
N ILE A 182 2.21 10.40 5.17
CA ILE A 182 0.89 10.79 5.69
C ILE A 182 0.16 11.70 4.70
N SER A 183 0.85 12.67 4.12
CA SER A 183 0.27 13.59 3.14
C SER A 183 -0.21 12.85 1.90
N HIS A 184 0.59 11.91 1.41
CA HIS A 184 0.23 11.08 0.26
C HIS A 184 -0.96 10.16 0.56
N LEU A 185 -0.98 9.47 1.69
CA LEU A 185 -2.10 8.60 2.08
C LEU A 185 -3.41 9.37 2.27
N LYS A 186 -3.36 10.64 2.67
CA LYS A 186 -4.55 11.52 2.78
C LYS A 186 -5.22 11.80 1.43
N THR A 187 -4.50 11.69 0.33
CA THR A 187 -5.09 11.80 -1.01
C THR A 187 -5.88 10.56 -1.44
N GLY A 188 -5.88 9.49 -0.61
CA GLY A 188 -6.48 8.21 -0.94
C GLY A 188 -5.61 7.33 -1.84
N ASN A 189 -4.36 7.68 -2.00
CA ASN A 189 -3.38 6.92 -2.76
C ASN A 189 -2.51 6.03 -1.87
N SER A 190 -1.95 4.96 -2.44
CA SER A 190 -1.21 3.94 -1.71
C SER A 190 0.30 4.17 -1.75
N ILE A 191 0.99 3.48 -0.85
CA ILE A 191 2.45 3.43 -0.81
C ILE A 191 2.88 1.97 -0.73
N ILE A 192 3.83 1.56 -1.58
CA ILE A 192 4.58 0.31 -1.43
C ILE A 192 5.90 0.62 -0.75
N PHE A 193 6.30 -0.18 0.21
CA PHE A 193 7.54 0.00 0.96
C PHE A 193 8.13 -1.33 1.40
N GLU A 194 9.38 -1.30 1.83
CA GLU A 194 10.08 -2.45 2.38
C GLU A 194 10.54 -2.21 3.80
N VAL A 195 10.52 -3.28 4.59
CA VAL A 195 11.08 -3.34 5.94
C VAL A 195 12.11 -4.48 6.02
N ARG A 196 13.07 -4.30 6.92
CA ARG A 196 14.08 -5.32 7.23
C ARG A 196 13.91 -5.84 8.64
N GLN A 197 14.60 -6.94 8.92
CA GLN A 197 14.70 -7.51 10.27
C GLN A 197 15.36 -6.55 11.27
N LYS A 198 16.27 -5.70 10.80
CA LYS A 198 17.06 -4.80 11.64
C LYS A 198 16.33 -3.49 11.87
N ASN A 199 16.09 -3.14 13.13
CA ASN A 199 15.58 -1.84 13.51
C ASN A 199 16.62 -0.76 13.16
N SER A 200 16.24 0.25 12.41
CA SER A 200 17.14 1.29 11.90
C SER A 200 17.72 2.19 13.00
N ARG A 201 16.97 2.38 14.09
CA ARG A 201 17.37 3.25 15.22
C ARG A 201 18.29 2.54 16.21
N THR A 202 17.94 1.33 16.60
CA THR A 202 18.66 0.59 17.66
C THR A 202 19.72 -0.35 17.12
N GLY A 203 19.72 -0.63 15.82
CA GLY A 203 20.59 -1.61 15.21
C GLY A 203 20.27 -3.07 15.58
N LYS A 204 19.30 -3.30 16.45
CA LYS A 204 18.93 -4.65 16.90
C LYS A 204 18.15 -5.39 15.82
N ARG A 205 18.44 -6.67 15.66
CA ARG A 205 17.63 -7.59 14.85
C ARG A 205 16.41 -8.02 15.66
N THR A 206 15.24 -7.88 15.04
CA THR A 206 13.97 -8.33 15.62
C THR A 206 13.20 -9.11 14.57
N LYS A 207 12.17 -9.82 15.01
CA LYS A 207 11.26 -10.52 14.10
C LYS A 207 9.90 -9.79 13.96
N ARG A 208 9.88 -8.46 14.19
CA ARG A 208 8.63 -7.73 14.26
C ARG A 208 7.82 -7.83 12.97
N TRP A 209 8.45 -7.57 11.82
CA TRP A 209 7.77 -7.60 10.52
C TRP A 209 8.23 -8.75 9.63
N THR A 210 9.49 -9.17 9.79
CA THR A 210 10.11 -10.17 8.92
C THR A 210 11.33 -10.81 9.59
N ASN A 211 11.70 -11.97 9.09
CA ASN A 211 12.98 -12.62 9.44
C ASN A 211 14.14 -12.17 8.54
N SER A 212 13.88 -11.45 7.46
CA SER A 212 14.86 -10.98 6.49
C SER A 212 14.46 -9.59 5.98
N TYR A 213 13.66 -9.54 4.93
CA TYR A 213 13.02 -8.35 4.38
C TYR A 213 11.54 -8.66 4.08
N HIS A 214 10.72 -7.63 3.91
CA HIS A 214 9.31 -7.81 3.59
C HIS A 214 8.74 -6.57 2.91
N THR A 215 8.05 -6.79 1.80
CA THR A 215 7.37 -5.74 1.04
C THR A 215 5.90 -5.72 1.43
N MET A 216 5.37 -4.55 1.71
CA MET A 216 4.00 -4.32 2.15
C MET A 216 3.41 -3.09 1.48
N VAL A 217 2.09 -2.87 1.66
CA VAL A 217 1.37 -1.74 1.09
C VAL A 217 0.66 -0.96 2.19
N LEU A 218 0.87 0.35 2.24
CA LEU A 218 -0.01 1.26 2.99
C LEU A 218 -1.16 1.68 2.09
N LEU A 219 -2.38 1.47 2.56
CA LEU A 219 -3.61 1.74 1.81
C LEU A 219 -4.24 3.08 2.16
N GLY A 220 -4.00 3.59 3.34
CA GLY A 220 -4.61 4.83 3.80
C GLY A 220 -4.18 5.21 5.22
N VAL A 221 -4.65 6.36 5.67
CA VAL A 221 -4.44 6.89 7.02
C VAL A 221 -5.78 7.17 7.69
N LEU A 222 -5.88 6.85 8.97
CA LEU A 222 -7.06 7.07 9.80
C LEU A 222 -7.04 8.45 10.43
N THR A 223 -8.19 8.90 10.91
CA THR A 223 -8.34 10.19 11.63
C THR A 223 -7.50 10.30 12.89
N ASN A 224 -7.18 9.17 13.52
CA ASN A 224 -6.29 9.10 14.68
C ASN A 224 -4.79 9.04 14.33
N GLY A 225 -4.44 9.15 13.04
CA GLY A 225 -3.07 9.15 12.53
C GLY A 225 -2.45 7.75 12.34
N LYS A 226 -3.16 6.68 12.70
CA LYS A 226 -2.73 5.32 12.38
C LYS A 226 -2.90 5.02 10.90
N VAL A 227 -2.16 4.07 10.38
CA VAL A 227 -2.18 3.70 8.96
C VAL A 227 -2.79 2.32 8.75
N LEU A 228 -3.41 2.16 7.57
CA LEU A 228 -3.91 0.89 7.08
C LEU A 228 -2.80 0.16 6.34
N LEU A 229 -2.38 -0.95 6.89
CA LEU A 229 -1.33 -1.79 6.35
C LEU A 229 -1.91 -3.05 5.72
N CYS A 230 -1.63 -3.28 4.44
CA CYS A 230 -1.83 -4.56 3.76
C CYS A 230 -0.53 -5.37 3.84
N ASP A 231 -0.62 -6.52 4.51
CA ASP A 231 0.47 -7.47 4.71
C ASP A 231 0.06 -8.82 4.14
N SER A 232 0.80 -9.32 3.17
CA SER A 232 0.52 -10.61 2.53
C SER A 232 0.88 -11.82 3.40
N VAL A 233 1.60 -11.61 4.50
CA VAL A 233 1.95 -12.67 5.45
C VAL A 233 0.93 -12.72 6.57
N ASP A 234 0.14 -13.81 6.55
CA ASP A 234 -0.85 -14.13 7.56
C ASP A 234 -0.15 -14.86 8.71
N ARG A 235 0.57 -14.12 9.55
CA ARG A 235 1.25 -14.70 10.71
C ARG A 235 0.38 -14.57 11.95
N SER A 236 0.02 -15.71 12.55
CA SER A 236 -0.85 -15.79 13.72
C SER A 236 -0.31 -15.05 14.95
N TRP A 237 1.00 -14.87 15.05
CA TRP A 237 1.66 -14.18 16.17
C TRP A 237 1.60 -12.65 16.07
N TYR A 238 1.17 -12.10 14.93
CA TYR A 238 0.99 -10.68 14.74
C TYR A 238 -0.47 -10.35 14.41
N ASN A 239 -1.17 -9.68 15.31
CA ASN A 239 -2.57 -9.25 15.16
C ASN A 239 -3.54 -10.35 14.68
N GLY A 240 -3.35 -11.59 15.15
CA GLY A 240 -4.26 -12.67 14.82
C GLY A 240 -4.24 -13.15 13.36
N GLY A 241 -3.16 -12.89 12.62
CA GLY A 241 -3.01 -13.35 11.25
C GLY A 241 -3.82 -12.55 10.23
N GLN A 242 -4.08 -11.28 10.47
CA GLN A 242 -4.85 -10.41 9.59
C GLN A 242 -3.98 -9.83 8.47
N ARG A 243 -4.48 -9.87 7.24
CA ARG A 243 -3.85 -9.25 6.07
C ARG A 243 -4.00 -7.73 6.04
N LEU A 244 -5.07 -7.20 6.61
CA LEU A 244 -5.28 -5.77 6.83
C LEU A 244 -5.08 -5.48 8.31
N LYS A 245 -4.15 -4.57 8.61
CA LYS A 245 -3.76 -4.19 9.97
C LYS A 245 -3.88 -2.69 10.14
N ILE A 246 -4.21 -2.25 11.35
CA ILE A 246 -4.17 -0.85 11.77
C ILE A 246 -2.96 -0.70 12.68
N VAL A 247 -1.99 0.10 12.27
CA VAL A 247 -0.71 0.21 12.98
C VAL A 247 -0.26 1.67 13.07
N ASP A 248 0.62 1.95 14.02
CA ASP A 248 1.31 3.24 14.07
C ASP A 248 2.38 3.29 12.97
N LEU A 249 2.43 4.39 12.21
CA LEU A 249 3.43 4.54 11.15
C LEU A 249 4.87 4.49 11.70
N SER A 250 5.09 5.00 12.91
CA SER A 250 6.39 4.91 13.60
C SER A 250 6.90 3.49 13.77
N ASP A 251 6.00 2.55 14.05
CA ASP A 251 6.35 1.12 14.19
C ASP A 251 6.89 0.51 12.90
N ILE A 252 6.43 1.02 11.76
CA ILE A 252 6.92 0.60 10.43
C ILE A 252 8.23 1.31 10.13
N MET A 253 8.29 2.62 10.32
CA MET A 253 9.44 3.45 9.97
C MET A 253 10.72 3.06 10.71
N GLU A 254 10.60 2.51 11.92
CA GLU A 254 11.77 1.96 12.63
C GLU A 254 12.48 0.81 11.88
N TYR A 255 11.81 0.18 10.92
CA TYR A 255 12.34 -0.93 10.12
C TYR A 255 12.50 -0.57 8.64
N MET A 256 11.98 0.57 8.21
CA MET A 256 12.31 1.17 6.92
C MET A 256 13.71 1.78 6.97
N PHE A 257 14.33 1.93 5.82
CA PHE A 257 15.59 2.67 5.73
C PHE A 257 15.66 3.36 4.37
N PRO A 258 16.29 4.54 4.33
CA PRO A 258 16.58 5.21 3.08
C PRO A 258 17.56 4.36 2.26
N TRP A 259 17.46 4.49 0.97
CA TRP A 259 18.41 3.89 0.07
C TRP A 259 19.79 4.56 0.25
N THR A 260 20.81 3.77 0.64
CA THR A 260 22.14 4.32 0.96
C THR A 260 23.20 3.97 -0.07
N SER A 261 23.05 2.89 -0.82
CA SER A 261 23.99 2.49 -1.88
C SER A 261 23.36 1.42 -2.74
N PHE A 262 22.88 1.79 -3.89
CA PHE A 262 22.45 0.84 -4.91
C PHE A 262 23.56 0.72 -5.95
N SER A 263 24.05 -0.48 -6.18
CA SER A 263 24.75 -0.80 -7.41
C SER A 263 23.82 -1.64 -8.28
N GLU A 264 23.81 -1.40 -9.56
CA GLU A 264 23.08 -2.27 -10.50
C GLU A 264 23.45 -3.74 -10.28
N SER A 265 24.69 -4.02 -9.88
CA SER A 265 25.14 -5.37 -9.57
C SER A 265 24.39 -6.00 -8.38
N MET A 266 23.95 -5.24 -7.38
CA MET A 266 23.12 -5.78 -6.28
C MET A 266 21.73 -6.15 -6.77
N TYR A 267 21.22 -5.44 -7.74
CA TYR A 267 19.94 -5.72 -8.39
C TYR A 267 20.00 -7.05 -9.17
N TYR A 268 21.05 -7.25 -9.95
CA TYR A 268 21.28 -8.47 -10.71
C TYR A 268 21.63 -9.68 -9.85
N ASN A 269 22.19 -9.47 -8.67
CA ASN A 269 22.57 -10.54 -7.74
C ASN A 269 21.47 -10.92 -6.75
N GLY A 270 20.23 -10.50 -6.97
CA GLY A 270 19.11 -10.87 -6.13
C GLY A 270 19.09 -10.15 -4.79
N ALA A 271 19.71 -8.98 -4.67
CA ALA A 271 19.52 -8.11 -3.54
C ALA A 271 18.07 -7.61 -3.56
N SER A 272 17.31 -8.07 -2.61
CA SER A 272 15.87 -7.97 -2.57
C SER A 272 15.36 -6.70 -1.91
N SER A 273 16.25 -5.85 -1.41
CA SER A 273 15.86 -4.72 -0.58
C SER A 273 16.78 -3.54 -0.84
N ASP A 274 16.27 -2.61 -1.60
CA ASP A 274 16.95 -1.37 -2.00
C ASP A 274 16.58 -0.16 -1.14
N GLY A 275 15.65 -0.32 -0.20
CA GLY A 275 15.19 0.75 0.70
C GLY A 275 14.28 1.78 0.02
N GLY A 276 13.71 2.67 0.82
CA GLY A 276 12.80 3.69 0.34
C GLY A 276 11.34 3.26 0.30
N TYR A 277 10.53 3.99 -0.48
CA TYR A 277 9.12 3.70 -0.68
C TYR A 277 8.63 4.24 -2.03
N ILE A 278 7.56 3.64 -2.56
CA ILE A 278 6.95 4.04 -3.83
C ILE A 278 5.60 4.69 -3.54
N LYS A 279 5.42 5.93 -3.94
CA LYS A 279 4.12 6.62 -3.96
C LYS A 279 3.39 6.27 -5.24
N ILE A 280 2.17 5.77 -5.11
CA ILE A 280 1.31 5.41 -6.25
C ILE A 280 0.34 6.55 -6.49
N TYR A 281 0.11 6.92 -7.74
CA TYR A 281 -0.80 8.01 -8.10
C TYR A 281 -2.00 7.49 -8.88
N GLU A 282 -3.15 8.10 -8.65
CA GLU A 282 -4.31 7.92 -9.50
C GLU A 282 -4.02 8.54 -10.87
N ILE A 283 -4.33 7.81 -11.94
CA ILE A 283 -4.25 8.37 -13.29
C ILE A 283 -5.37 9.40 -13.41
N SER A 284 -5.01 10.63 -13.69
CA SER A 284 -5.92 11.76 -13.90
C SER A 284 -6.75 11.60 -15.16
#